data_79b70d7243308bc28453a389b5552865
#
_entry.id   79b70d7243308bc28453a389b5552865
#
_cell.length_a   1.000
_cell.length_b   1.000
_cell.length_c   1.000
_cell.angle_alpha   90.00
_cell.angle_beta   90.00
_cell.angle_gamma   90.00
#
_symmetry.space_group_name_H-M   'P 1'
#
loop_
_entity.id
_entity.type
_entity.pdbx_description
1 polymer ?
#
loop_
_entity_poly.entity_id
_entity_poly.type
_entity_poly.pdbx_seq_one_letter_code
_entity_poly.pdbx_strand_id
1 'polypeptide(L)'
;SLGRSIVFEKTIADSVLVDFDFICSFKFSPNDYIKVTESFKIFFIDNIPLLGRNKLNEIRRFIILIDILYEKKSKIYIRSEKKLLEMFDIKRTLIPFQRTVSRISEMTSKEWDN
;
A
#
# COMPACT_ATOMS: atom_id res chain seq x y z
N SER A 1 1.09 -15.35 6.66
CA SER A 1 1.89 -16.55 6.46
C SER A 1 1.54 -17.60 7.49
N LEU A 2 1.89 -18.85 7.21
CA LEU A 2 1.56 -19.97 8.07
C LEU A 2 2.21 -19.81 9.45
N GLY A 3 1.38 -19.98 10.51
CA GLY A 3 1.89 -19.98 11.87
C GLY A 3 2.34 -18.64 12.40
N ARG A 4 2.07 -17.57 11.69
CA ARG A 4 2.49 -16.23 12.08
C ARG A 4 1.28 -15.34 12.35
N SER A 5 1.32 -14.64 13.47
CA SER A 5 0.30 -13.66 13.81
C SER A 5 0.80 -12.25 13.52
N ILE A 6 -0.07 -11.44 12.90
CA ILE A 6 0.22 -10.04 12.66
C ILE A 6 -0.84 -9.23 13.40
N VAL A 7 -0.38 -8.30 14.25
CA VAL A 7 -1.27 -7.50 15.07
C VAL A 7 -1.33 -6.08 14.52
N PHE A 8 -2.54 -5.62 14.23
CA PHE A 8 -2.79 -4.23 13.83
C PHE A 8 -3.43 -3.51 15.00
N GLU A 9 -2.77 -2.47 15.48
CA GLU A 9 -3.17 -1.80 16.72
C GLU A 9 -4.31 -0.81 16.53
N LYS A 10 -4.47 -0.26 15.33
CA LYS A 10 -5.45 0.81 15.08
C LYS A 10 -6.46 0.34 14.07
N THR A 11 -7.52 -0.28 14.57
CA THR A 11 -8.59 -0.80 13.72
C THR A 11 -9.95 -0.33 14.24
N ILE A 12 -10.87 -0.07 13.32
CA ILE A 12 -12.28 0.20 13.61
C ILE A 12 -13.10 -0.53 12.57
N ALA A 13 -13.93 -1.50 13.03
CA ALA A 13 -14.73 -2.33 12.14
C ALA A 13 -13.85 -2.99 11.08
N ASP A 14 -14.10 -2.72 9.77
CA ASP A 14 -13.30 -3.29 8.70
C ASP A 14 -12.26 -2.32 8.16
N SER A 15 -11.91 -1.29 8.95
CA SER A 15 -10.90 -0.30 8.60
C SER A 15 -9.64 -0.50 9.43
N VAL A 16 -8.48 -0.25 8.82
CA VAL A 16 -7.21 -0.33 9.52
C VAL A 16 -6.33 0.87 9.14
N LEU A 17 -5.64 1.42 10.15
CA LEU A 17 -4.64 2.47 9.96
C LEU A 17 -3.27 1.82 10.12
N VAL A 18 -2.45 1.91 9.07
CA VAL A 18 -1.11 1.32 9.08
C VAL A 18 -0.08 2.34 8.62
N ASP A 19 1.09 2.26 9.21
CA ASP A 19 2.22 3.07 8.82
C ASP A 19 2.93 2.42 7.64
N PHE A 20 3.40 3.23 6.69
CA PHE A 20 4.11 2.72 5.52
C PHE A 20 5.28 1.83 5.94
N ASP A 21 6.10 2.30 6.89
CA ASP A 21 7.29 1.55 7.32
C ASP A 21 6.92 0.19 7.91
N PHE A 22 5.76 0.08 8.54
CA PHE A 22 5.31 -1.20 9.07
C PHE A 22 4.81 -2.13 7.97
N ILE A 23 3.88 -1.65 7.14
CA ILE A 23 3.21 -2.51 6.16
C ILE A 23 4.12 -2.89 4.98
N CYS A 24 5.11 -2.06 4.66
CA CYS A 24 6.06 -2.33 3.59
C CYS A 24 7.39 -2.88 4.08
N SER A 25 7.44 -3.33 5.33
CA SER A 25 8.65 -3.90 5.91
C SER A 25 8.90 -5.32 5.39
N PHE A 26 10.11 -5.81 5.60
CA PHE A 26 10.50 -7.16 5.21
C PHE A 26 9.69 -8.27 5.91
N LYS A 27 8.94 -7.91 6.94
CA LYS A 27 8.09 -8.86 7.67
C LYS A 27 6.91 -9.35 6.85
N PHE A 28 6.53 -8.63 5.82
CA PHE A 28 5.34 -8.95 5.03
C PHE A 28 5.70 -9.59 3.71
N SER A 29 5.05 -10.70 3.38
CA SER A 29 5.10 -11.35 2.09
C SER A 29 3.82 -11.03 1.31
N PRO A 30 3.77 -11.34 -0.01
CA PRO A 30 2.52 -11.18 -0.76
C PRO A 30 1.35 -11.94 -0.14
N ASN A 31 1.60 -13.15 0.39
CA ASN A 31 0.53 -13.92 1.07
C ASN A 31 0.00 -13.21 2.30
N ASP A 32 0.87 -12.51 3.04
CA ASP A 32 0.44 -11.72 4.19
C ASP A 32 -0.52 -10.62 3.74
N TYR A 33 -0.21 -9.94 2.64
CA TYR A 33 -1.07 -8.88 2.11
C TYR A 33 -2.44 -9.44 1.71
N ILE A 34 -2.46 -10.60 1.08
CA ILE A 34 -3.72 -11.23 0.69
C ILE A 34 -4.58 -11.50 1.93
N LYS A 35 -3.96 -12.02 3.00
CA LYS A 35 -4.69 -12.31 4.25
C LYS A 35 -5.21 -11.04 4.91
N VAL A 36 -4.42 -9.98 4.91
CA VAL A 36 -4.83 -8.70 5.50
C VAL A 36 -6.06 -8.15 4.77
N THR A 37 -6.12 -8.30 3.45
CA THR A 37 -7.27 -7.83 2.68
C THR A 37 -8.53 -8.65 2.94
N GLU A 38 -8.40 -9.84 3.52
CA GLU A 38 -9.56 -10.62 3.93
C GLU A 38 -10.16 -10.12 5.24
N SER A 39 -9.34 -9.46 6.06
CA SER A 39 -9.77 -8.93 7.36
C SER A 39 -10.26 -7.50 7.30
N PHE A 40 -9.73 -6.70 6.38
CA PHE A 40 -10.03 -5.27 6.31
C PHE A 40 -10.40 -4.89 4.88
N LYS A 41 -11.38 -3.98 4.77
CA LYS A 41 -11.83 -3.46 3.47
C LYS A 41 -11.30 -2.06 3.19
N ILE A 42 -10.96 -1.32 4.23
CA ILE A 42 -10.53 0.07 4.13
C ILE A 42 -9.16 0.20 4.77
N PHE A 43 -8.20 0.73 4.01
CA PHE A 43 -6.82 0.89 4.46
C PHE A 43 -6.46 2.36 4.47
N PHE A 44 -6.06 2.86 5.64
CA PHE A 44 -5.45 4.17 5.77
C PHE A 44 -3.95 3.93 5.87
N ILE A 45 -3.21 4.29 4.83
CA ILE A 45 -1.75 4.09 4.79
C ILE A 45 -1.09 5.44 5.07
N ASP A 46 -0.43 5.51 6.22
CA ASP A 46 0.11 6.75 6.74
C ASP A 46 1.62 6.82 6.55
N ASN A 47 2.13 8.05 6.55
CA ASN A 47 3.56 8.35 6.55
C ASN A 47 4.32 7.72 5.37
N ILE A 48 3.75 7.82 4.18
CA ILE A 48 4.44 7.37 2.98
C ILE A 48 5.52 8.40 2.66
N PRO A 49 6.82 8.01 2.71
CA PRO A 49 7.91 8.97 2.45
C PRO A 49 8.11 9.15 0.96
N LEU A 50 9.04 10.04 0.60
CA LEU A 50 9.52 10.08 -0.77
C LEU A 50 10.11 8.72 -1.12
N LEU A 51 9.63 8.13 -2.20
CA LEU A 51 10.03 6.77 -2.60
C LEU A 51 11.21 6.85 -3.56
N GLY A 52 12.39 6.96 -2.98
CA GLY A 52 13.64 7.14 -3.70
C GLY A 52 14.52 5.90 -3.72
N ARG A 53 15.74 6.06 -4.22
CA ARG A 53 16.66 4.94 -4.43
C ARG A 53 17.06 4.21 -3.14
N ASN A 54 16.96 4.88 -2.00
CA ASN A 54 17.28 4.26 -0.71
C ASN A 54 16.16 3.37 -0.17
N LYS A 55 15.06 3.24 -0.91
CA LYS A 55 13.89 2.49 -0.45
C LYS A 55 13.39 1.49 -1.51
N LEU A 56 14.30 0.93 -2.30
CA LEU A 56 13.90 0.06 -3.41
C LEU A 56 13.11 -1.17 -2.96
N ASN A 57 13.51 -1.78 -1.85
CA ASN A 57 12.79 -2.96 -1.36
C ASN A 57 11.40 -2.59 -0.87
N GLU A 58 11.29 -1.49 -0.15
CA GLU A 58 10.01 -0.98 0.33
C GLU A 58 9.10 -0.59 -0.84
N ILE A 59 9.66 0.01 -1.88
CA ILE A 59 8.90 0.36 -3.08
C ILE A 59 8.34 -0.89 -3.74
N ARG A 60 9.13 -1.94 -3.87
CA ARG A 60 8.64 -3.20 -4.47
C ARG A 60 7.50 -3.79 -3.67
N ARG A 61 7.59 -3.75 -2.35
CA ARG A 61 6.51 -4.24 -1.48
C ARG A 61 5.27 -3.37 -1.58
N PHE A 62 5.46 -2.06 -1.64
CA PHE A 62 4.35 -1.12 -1.79
C PHE A 62 3.58 -1.38 -3.09
N ILE A 63 4.31 -1.60 -4.18
CA ILE A 63 3.69 -1.91 -5.48
C ILE A 63 2.86 -3.20 -5.39
N ILE A 64 3.41 -4.22 -4.76
CA ILE A 64 2.68 -5.49 -4.57
C ILE A 64 1.43 -5.27 -3.72
N LEU A 65 1.56 -4.51 -2.65
CA LEU A 65 0.43 -4.20 -1.77
C LEU A 65 -0.69 -3.48 -2.54
N ILE A 66 -0.33 -2.46 -3.31
CA ILE A 66 -1.33 -1.71 -4.08
C ILE A 66 -1.98 -2.60 -5.14
N ASP A 67 -1.20 -3.46 -5.81
CA ASP A 67 -1.76 -4.41 -6.77
C ASP A 67 -2.81 -5.32 -6.12
N ILE A 68 -2.51 -5.83 -4.93
CA ILE A 68 -3.43 -6.72 -4.22
C ILE A 68 -4.68 -5.96 -3.76
N LEU A 69 -4.49 -4.78 -3.18
CA LEU A 69 -5.61 -3.95 -2.75
C LEU A 69 -6.51 -3.58 -3.92
N TYR A 70 -5.92 -3.31 -5.07
CA TYR A 70 -6.66 -2.99 -6.29
C TYR A 70 -7.53 -4.17 -6.73
N GLU A 71 -6.94 -5.38 -6.78
CA GLU A 71 -7.66 -6.59 -7.19
C GLU A 71 -8.78 -6.94 -6.24
N LYS A 72 -8.61 -6.64 -4.95
CA LYS A 72 -9.62 -6.92 -3.94
C LYS A 72 -10.67 -5.81 -3.83
N LYS A 73 -10.58 -4.77 -4.65
CA LYS A 73 -11.50 -3.63 -4.62
C LYS A 73 -11.50 -2.92 -3.28
N SER A 74 -10.37 -2.93 -2.60
CA SER A 74 -10.22 -2.26 -1.30
C SER A 74 -10.25 -0.75 -1.47
N LYS A 75 -10.81 -0.06 -0.48
CA LYS A 75 -10.76 1.40 -0.41
C LYS A 75 -9.48 1.81 0.28
N ILE A 76 -8.79 2.80 -0.25
CA ILE A 76 -7.57 3.31 0.40
C ILE A 76 -7.65 4.82 0.60
N TYR A 77 -7.03 5.25 1.68
CA TYR A 77 -6.74 6.65 1.97
C TYR A 77 -5.25 6.70 2.26
N ILE A 78 -4.54 7.63 1.67
CA ILE A 78 -3.09 7.72 1.85
C ILE A 78 -2.70 9.09 2.37
N ARG A 79 -1.67 9.12 3.22
CA ARG A 79 -1.00 10.36 3.60
C ARG A 79 0.48 10.18 3.30
N SER A 80 1.02 11.09 2.49
CA SER A 80 2.38 10.97 1.99
C SER A 80 3.12 12.30 2.09
N GLU A 81 4.44 12.21 2.10
CA GLU A 81 5.30 13.39 2.12
C GLU A 81 5.13 14.21 0.85
N LYS A 82 4.94 13.53 -0.29
CA LYS A 82 4.81 14.17 -1.59
C LYS A 82 3.45 13.85 -2.21
N LYS A 83 3.01 14.71 -3.13
CA LYS A 83 1.81 14.43 -3.93
C LYS A 83 2.04 13.18 -4.76
N LEU A 84 0.95 12.54 -5.18
CA LEU A 84 0.99 11.26 -5.88
C LEU A 84 1.93 11.28 -7.08
N LEU A 85 1.86 12.32 -7.93
CA LEU A 85 2.69 12.38 -9.13
C LEU A 85 4.17 12.60 -8.82
N GLU A 86 4.51 12.99 -7.60
CA GLU A 86 5.89 13.25 -7.17
C GLU A 86 6.37 12.21 -6.16
N MET A 87 5.55 11.22 -5.90
CA MET A 87 5.82 10.23 -4.84
C MET A 87 7.04 9.37 -5.14
N PHE A 88 7.23 8.97 -6.40
CA PHE A 88 8.33 8.11 -6.81
C PHE A 88 9.46 8.93 -7.39
N ASP A 89 10.62 8.89 -6.75
CA ASP A 89 11.83 9.60 -7.18
C ASP A 89 12.90 8.59 -7.60
N ILE A 90 12.56 7.80 -8.59
CA ILE A 90 13.43 6.77 -9.17
C ILE A 90 13.18 6.70 -10.67
N LYS A 91 14.13 6.11 -11.39
CA LYS A 91 13.92 5.88 -12.83
C LYS A 91 12.91 4.77 -13.04
N ARG A 92 12.02 4.97 -14.01
CA ARG A 92 10.99 3.98 -14.37
C ARG A 92 11.62 2.69 -14.89
N THR A 93 12.83 2.75 -15.40
CA THR A 93 13.56 1.57 -15.87
C THR A 93 14.10 0.74 -14.71
N LEU A 94 14.31 1.36 -13.54
CA LEU A 94 14.77 0.64 -12.36
C LEU A 94 13.63 -0.16 -11.72
N ILE A 95 12.50 0.51 -11.48
CA ILE A 95 11.28 -0.14 -11.02
C ILE A 95 10.12 0.52 -11.75
N PRO A 96 9.35 -0.22 -12.56
CA PRO A 96 8.17 0.35 -13.22
C PRO A 96 7.09 0.65 -12.19
N PHE A 97 6.69 1.91 -12.07
CA PHE A 97 5.71 2.34 -11.05
C PHE A 97 4.51 3.08 -11.63
N GLN A 98 4.45 3.24 -12.96
CA GLN A 98 3.37 4.02 -13.58
C GLN A 98 1.99 3.42 -13.33
N ARG A 99 1.89 2.08 -13.40
CA ARG A 99 0.64 1.39 -13.11
C ARG A 99 0.20 1.62 -11.67
N THR A 100 1.16 1.64 -10.74
CA THR A 100 0.87 1.87 -9.33
C THR A 100 0.29 3.25 -9.11
N VAL A 101 0.89 4.29 -9.71
CA VAL A 101 0.39 5.65 -9.62
C VAL A 101 -1.04 5.72 -10.17
N SER A 102 -1.27 5.11 -11.33
CA SER A 102 -2.58 5.09 -11.95
C SER A 102 -3.63 4.41 -11.07
N ARG A 103 -3.26 3.28 -10.48
CA ARG A 103 -4.17 2.53 -9.60
C ARG A 103 -4.49 3.30 -8.32
N ILE A 104 -3.49 3.94 -7.71
CA ILE A 104 -3.73 4.77 -6.53
C ILE A 104 -4.67 5.92 -6.88
N SER A 105 -4.46 6.55 -8.03
CA SER A 105 -5.33 7.64 -8.48
C SER A 105 -6.77 7.16 -8.62
N GLU A 106 -6.97 5.99 -9.21
CA GLU A 106 -8.29 5.40 -9.37
C GLU A 106 -8.91 5.04 -8.02
N MET A 107 -8.14 4.38 -7.16
CA MET A 107 -8.63 3.88 -5.87
C MET A 107 -8.97 5.00 -4.89
N THR A 108 -8.44 6.18 -5.10
CA THR A 108 -8.73 7.33 -4.25
C THR A 108 -9.77 8.27 -4.88
N SER A 109 -10.31 7.91 -6.03
CA SER A 109 -11.35 8.69 -6.69
C SER A 109 -12.73 8.37 -6.13
N LYS A 110 -13.69 9.24 -6.39
CA LYS A 110 -15.07 9.04 -5.94
C LYS A 110 -15.71 7.82 -6.59
N GLU A 111 -15.35 7.54 -7.84
CA GLU A 111 -15.94 6.44 -8.60
C GLU A 111 -15.57 5.07 -8.03
N TRP A 112 -14.49 4.99 -7.28
CA TRP A 112 -14.02 3.71 -6.75
C TRP A 112 -14.98 3.05 -5.75
N ASP A 113 -15.76 3.85 -5.05
CA ASP A 113 -16.67 3.36 -4.03
C ASP A 113 -17.94 2.71 -4.58
N ASN A 114 -18.13 2.75 -5.86
CA ASN A 114 -19.37 2.25 -6.47
C ASN A 114 -19.33 0.76 -6.81
#